data_e2ee026959bb27ef3bc52807934b690d
#
_entry.id   e2ee026959bb27ef3bc52807934b690d
#
_cell.length_a   1.000
_cell.length_b   1.000
_cell.length_c   1.000
_cell.angle_alpha   90.00
_cell.angle_beta   90.00
_cell.angle_gamma   90.00
#
_symmetry.space_group_name_H-M   'P 1'
#
loop_
_entity.id
_entity.type
_entity.pdbx_description
1 polymer ?
#
loop_
_entity_poly.entity_id
_entity_poly.type
_entity_poly.pdbx_seq_one_letter_code
_entity_poly.pdbx_strand_id
1 'polypeptide(L)'
;MKARSKPTEKRERSVFSTIFISVLVILAVEVTLLIGSIAVSRVPQQLDRNAEDILAKQVENRSRYLEDFLVQAQNLGDMPNRINEKTEALLTSGQISKDTLGQSSASSEPLLEAIADDLVTQLRSSSVTGVFVVLNTCDLDARKTNGRLPGIYLRDLDPDAAASERNEDLMLSFAPAGIVKSMRISTDSCWQPALDYEELDDFVYQPFMTAYQDGGKLLMAQYGRWTTSPYVLPGDKREAIAYAQPLILPDGTVYGVVGVELLCSYLEEQLPLTELQNDGTGAYLLAVTTDEKPVGSIPLQPVTFSTQDRSLKSAQSIVMQDSSAAGTIVVNKTKYFACAEPLTLYDRNAPFSGEHWLLLGIVPNSTLYKISNDMQSLLLVAVVLTLGVGLVCSYLVSRGLAHPIRQLSDEVAAIQDKRTEIPKLSRTGIREIDGFSTAITQLSQDILDTSTKFLRIMDMASIELGGYEIREDSDKVFVTDNFFSMLGMQDANPNDVTRERFEMLMEELVLQKESFSLQDGGRVFTIPQKDGSERFVMLRITGEDEVQVGLVEDVTAATLERRRIEHERDYDVLTGLYNRRA
;
A
#
# COMPACT_ATOMS: atom_id res chain seq x y z
N MET A 1 -5.19 60.06 -6.36
CA MET A 1 -6.02 59.17 -5.50
C MET A 1 -5.17 57.96 -5.11
N LYS A 2 -4.59 57.94 -3.93
CA LYS A 2 -3.82 56.82 -3.40
C LYS A 2 -4.77 55.99 -2.51
N ALA A 3 -5.05 54.78 -2.91
CA ALA A 3 -5.84 53.84 -2.11
C ALA A 3 -5.04 53.43 -0.86
N ARG A 4 -5.57 53.76 0.31
CA ARG A 4 -5.07 53.29 1.61
C ARG A 4 -5.38 51.78 1.71
N SER A 5 -4.35 50.95 1.74
CA SER A 5 -4.47 49.53 2.11
C SER A 5 -4.87 49.43 3.58
N LYS A 6 -5.99 48.75 3.84
CA LYS A 6 -6.42 48.40 5.20
C LYS A 6 -5.37 47.47 5.82
N PRO A 7 -5.02 47.64 7.08
CA PRO A 7 -4.15 46.71 7.78
C PRO A 7 -4.91 45.37 7.92
N THR A 8 -4.28 44.28 7.49
CA THR A 8 -4.75 42.93 7.71
C THR A 8 -4.69 42.65 9.22
N GLU A 9 -5.84 42.59 9.88
CA GLU A 9 -5.97 42.05 11.23
C GLU A 9 -5.33 40.64 11.27
N LYS A 10 -4.21 40.52 11.98
CA LYS A 10 -3.65 39.22 12.33
C LYS A 10 -4.65 38.50 13.24
N ARG A 11 -5.37 37.53 12.68
CA ARG A 11 -6.27 36.67 13.43
C ARG A 11 -5.48 35.95 14.53
N GLU A 12 -5.68 36.34 15.79
CA GLU A 12 -5.04 35.72 16.94
C GLU A 12 -5.42 34.23 17.01
N ARG A 13 -4.42 33.39 16.96
CA ARG A 13 -4.63 31.92 17.02
C ARG A 13 -4.71 31.50 18.48
N SER A 14 -5.72 30.76 18.85
CA SER A 14 -5.85 30.14 20.17
C SER A 14 -4.63 29.25 20.48
N VAL A 15 -4.19 29.24 21.75
CA VAL A 15 -3.10 28.35 22.23
C VAL A 15 -3.37 26.89 21.88
N PHE A 16 -4.62 26.45 22.02
CA PHE A 16 -5.06 25.12 21.61
C PHE A 16 -4.76 24.86 20.14
N SER A 17 -5.19 25.74 19.23
CA SER A 17 -4.99 25.53 17.80
C SER A 17 -3.52 25.54 17.40
N THR A 18 -2.70 26.34 18.08
CA THR A 18 -1.26 26.41 17.81
C THR A 18 -0.56 25.12 18.21
N ILE A 19 -0.81 24.61 19.42
CA ILE A 19 -0.22 23.34 19.89
C ILE A 19 -0.72 22.18 19.04
N PHE A 20 -2.04 22.12 18.79
CA PHE A 20 -2.66 21.05 18.00
C PHE A 20 -2.07 20.96 16.58
N ILE A 21 -1.99 22.10 15.89
CA ILE A 21 -1.44 22.14 14.52
C ILE A 21 0.05 21.79 14.54
N SER A 22 0.83 22.27 15.53
CA SER A 22 2.27 21.97 15.60
C SER A 22 2.53 20.47 15.79
N VAL A 23 1.80 19.82 16.70
CA VAL A 23 1.92 18.36 16.93
C VAL A 23 1.45 17.58 15.70
N LEU A 24 0.36 18.02 15.06
CA LEU A 24 -0.16 17.39 13.84
C LEU A 24 0.83 17.49 12.67
N VAL A 25 1.50 18.63 12.52
CA VAL A 25 2.54 18.83 11.48
C VAL A 25 3.74 17.91 11.73
N ILE A 26 4.21 17.80 12.97
CA ILE A 26 5.31 16.88 13.30
C ILE A 26 4.93 15.45 12.97
N LEU A 27 3.74 15.00 13.38
CA LEU A 27 3.23 13.66 13.05
C LEU A 27 3.13 13.43 11.54
N ALA A 28 2.62 14.42 10.79
CA ALA A 28 2.52 14.31 9.32
C ALA A 28 3.91 14.18 8.68
N VAL A 29 4.91 14.91 9.16
CA VAL A 29 6.30 14.81 8.69
C VAL A 29 6.89 13.43 9.01
N GLU A 30 6.73 12.92 10.22
CA GLU A 30 7.22 11.58 10.61
C GLU A 30 6.59 10.48 9.76
N VAL A 31 5.27 10.50 9.57
CA VAL A 31 4.56 9.53 8.72
C VAL A 31 5.03 9.64 7.26
N THR A 32 5.22 10.86 6.75
CA THR A 32 5.71 11.08 5.38
C THR A 32 7.13 10.55 5.20
N LEU A 33 8.01 10.76 6.18
CA LEU A 33 9.38 10.22 6.16
C LEU A 33 9.38 8.69 6.23
N LEU A 34 8.52 8.09 7.04
CA LEU A 34 8.39 6.64 7.15
C LEU A 34 7.90 6.02 5.84
N ILE A 35 6.82 6.56 5.25
CA ILE A 35 6.32 6.12 3.93
C ILE A 35 7.39 6.35 2.85
N GLY A 36 8.03 7.51 2.85
CA GLY A 36 9.08 7.85 1.91
C GLY A 36 10.27 6.89 1.98
N SER A 37 10.70 6.50 3.18
CA SER A 37 11.80 5.55 3.37
C SER A 37 11.45 4.16 2.84
N ILE A 38 10.21 3.68 3.04
CA ILE A 38 9.73 2.40 2.53
C ILE A 38 9.56 2.43 1.00
N ALA A 39 9.02 3.52 0.45
CA ALA A 39 8.89 3.70 -1.00
C ALA A 39 10.24 3.76 -1.71
N VAL A 40 11.24 4.39 -1.11
CA VAL A 40 12.61 4.46 -1.63
C VAL A 40 13.35 3.12 -1.49
N SER A 41 13.02 2.30 -0.50
CA SER A 41 13.67 1.00 -0.26
C SER A 41 13.41 -0.04 -1.35
N ARG A 42 12.45 0.18 -2.26
CA ARG A 42 12.04 -0.72 -3.35
C ARG A 42 11.72 -2.16 -2.90
N VAL A 43 11.45 -2.37 -1.61
CA VAL A 43 11.15 -3.70 -1.04
C VAL A 43 9.99 -4.40 -1.74
N PRO A 44 8.84 -3.76 -2.01
CA PRO A 44 7.76 -4.42 -2.74
C PRO A 44 8.19 -4.90 -4.13
N GLN A 45 8.90 -4.06 -4.89
CA GLN A 45 9.40 -4.41 -6.22
C GLN A 45 10.42 -5.55 -6.18
N GLN A 46 11.22 -5.63 -5.12
CA GLN A 46 12.16 -6.73 -4.92
C GLN A 46 11.44 -8.05 -4.60
N LEU A 47 10.37 -7.99 -3.81
CA LEU A 47 9.52 -9.15 -3.51
C LEU A 47 8.83 -9.66 -4.77
N ASP A 48 8.31 -8.77 -5.62
CA ASP A 48 7.68 -9.13 -6.88
C ASP A 48 8.69 -9.82 -7.80
N ARG A 49 9.88 -9.25 -8.01
CA ARG A 49 10.95 -9.86 -8.81
C ARG A 49 11.40 -11.22 -8.25
N ASN A 50 11.56 -11.32 -6.94
CA ASN A 50 11.93 -12.60 -6.33
C ASN A 50 10.85 -13.68 -6.58
N ALA A 51 9.57 -13.32 -6.54
CA ALA A 51 8.47 -14.25 -6.84
C ALA A 51 8.50 -14.67 -8.32
N GLU A 52 8.75 -13.74 -9.23
CA GLU A 52 8.93 -14.01 -10.67
C GLU A 52 10.14 -14.93 -10.93
N ASP A 53 11.30 -14.64 -10.31
CA ASP A 53 12.51 -15.44 -10.44
C ASP A 53 12.34 -16.86 -9.87
N ILE A 54 11.62 -17.02 -8.76
CA ILE A 54 11.31 -18.32 -8.17
C ILE A 54 10.44 -19.12 -9.15
N LEU A 55 9.37 -18.49 -9.67
CA LEU A 55 8.50 -19.16 -10.65
C LEU A 55 9.27 -19.57 -11.90
N ALA A 56 10.11 -18.68 -12.45
CA ALA A 56 10.92 -19.00 -13.62
C ALA A 56 11.83 -20.22 -13.38
N LYS A 57 12.50 -20.29 -12.23
CA LYS A 57 13.33 -21.46 -11.87
C LYS A 57 12.53 -22.73 -11.67
N GLN A 58 11.33 -22.64 -11.12
CA GLN A 58 10.45 -23.81 -10.98
C GLN A 58 10.05 -24.35 -12.34
N VAL A 59 9.67 -23.45 -13.27
CA VAL A 59 9.31 -23.81 -14.64
C VAL A 59 10.52 -24.38 -15.38
N GLU A 60 11.71 -23.77 -15.26
CA GLU A 60 12.95 -24.27 -15.84
C GLU A 60 13.28 -25.70 -15.36
N ASN A 61 13.20 -25.94 -14.05
CA ASN A 61 13.46 -27.26 -13.50
C ASN A 61 12.44 -28.30 -13.99
N ARG A 62 11.17 -27.92 -14.05
CA ARG A 62 10.11 -28.80 -14.54
C ARG A 62 10.23 -29.04 -16.05
N SER A 63 10.61 -28.03 -16.82
CA SER A 63 10.87 -28.15 -18.25
C SER A 63 11.96 -29.19 -18.55
N ARG A 64 13.09 -29.14 -17.82
CA ARG A 64 14.17 -30.12 -17.97
C ARG A 64 13.71 -31.54 -17.62
N TYR A 65 12.97 -31.68 -16.51
CA TYR A 65 12.40 -32.98 -16.16
C TYR A 65 11.46 -33.53 -17.26
N LEU A 66 10.58 -32.68 -17.77
CA LEU A 66 9.63 -33.05 -18.81
C LEU A 66 10.34 -33.35 -20.14
N GLU A 67 11.38 -32.61 -20.50
CA GLU A 67 12.23 -32.87 -21.66
C GLU A 67 12.86 -34.28 -21.56
N ASP A 68 13.52 -34.57 -20.43
CA ASP A 68 14.12 -35.88 -20.19
C ASP A 68 13.07 -37.00 -20.26
N PHE A 69 11.89 -36.78 -19.66
CA PHE A 69 10.79 -37.75 -19.68
C PHE A 69 10.29 -38.02 -21.11
N LEU A 70 10.04 -36.96 -21.91
CA LEU A 70 9.58 -37.10 -23.29
C LEU A 70 10.65 -37.70 -24.20
N VAL A 71 11.93 -37.35 -24.02
CA VAL A 71 13.06 -37.96 -24.73
C VAL A 71 13.22 -39.43 -24.39
N GLN A 72 13.00 -39.83 -23.14
CA GLN A 72 12.98 -41.24 -22.77
C GLN A 72 11.78 -41.98 -23.38
N ALA A 73 10.59 -41.37 -23.38
CA ALA A 73 9.39 -41.92 -23.95
C ALA A 73 9.53 -42.16 -25.48
N GLN A 74 10.14 -41.23 -26.21
CA GLN A 74 10.38 -41.38 -27.65
C GLN A 74 11.45 -42.41 -28.03
N ASN A 75 12.22 -42.89 -27.04
CA ASN A 75 13.26 -43.87 -27.30
C ASN A 75 12.67 -45.29 -27.45
N LEU A 76 12.44 -45.72 -28.67
CA LEU A 76 11.93 -47.05 -28.99
C LEU A 76 13.01 -48.13 -28.95
N GLY A 77 14.26 -47.78 -28.56
CA GLY A 77 15.36 -48.73 -28.50
C GLY A 77 15.62 -49.44 -29.82
N ASP A 78 15.75 -50.74 -29.75
CA ASP A 78 15.99 -51.59 -30.93
C ASP A 78 14.71 -52.18 -31.56
N MET A 79 13.54 -51.82 -31.02
CA MET A 79 12.25 -52.38 -31.50
C MET A 79 12.00 -52.15 -33.00
N PRO A 80 12.23 -50.94 -33.57
CA PRO A 80 12.01 -50.72 -35.00
C PRO A 80 12.90 -51.60 -35.89
N ASN A 81 14.16 -51.82 -35.49
CA ASN A 81 15.08 -52.69 -36.20
C ASN A 81 14.62 -54.18 -36.14
N ARG A 82 14.20 -54.67 -34.98
CA ARG A 82 13.66 -55.99 -34.80
C ARG A 82 12.39 -56.24 -35.65
N ILE A 83 11.54 -55.23 -35.74
CA ILE A 83 10.35 -55.26 -36.60
C ILE A 83 10.78 -55.39 -38.07
N ASN A 84 11.78 -54.63 -38.51
CA ASN A 84 12.30 -54.68 -39.86
C ASN A 84 12.92 -56.08 -40.18
N GLU A 85 13.75 -56.60 -39.26
CA GLU A 85 14.33 -57.94 -39.43
C GLU A 85 13.28 -59.02 -39.58
N LYS A 86 12.22 -59.03 -38.77
CA LYS A 86 11.10 -59.93 -38.84
C LYS A 86 10.32 -59.77 -40.16
N THR A 87 10.12 -58.53 -40.58
CA THR A 87 9.47 -58.19 -41.85
C THR A 87 10.26 -58.73 -43.03
N GLU A 88 11.57 -58.57 -43.08
CA GLU A 88 12.44 -59.12 -44.13
C GLU A 88 12.45 -60.60 -44.15
N ALA A 89 12.48 -61.29 -43.00
CA ALA A 89 12.40 -62.75 -42.92
C ALA A 89 11.07 -63.30 -43.47
N LEU A 90 9.96 -62.63 -43.13
CA LEU A 90 8.64 -62.99 -43.63
C LEU A 90 8.46 -62.73 -45.14
N LEU A 91 9.05 -61.61 -45.64
CA LEU A 91 9.11 -61.34 -47.09
C LEU A 91 9.94 -62.39 -47.84
N THR A 92 11.11 -62.74 -47.31
CA THR A 92 12.00 -63.75 -47.90
C THR A 92 11.37 -65.16 -47.92
N SER A 93 10.62 -65.50 -46.85
CA SER A 93 9.90 -66.79 -46.80
C SER A 93 8.61 -66.83 -47.64
N GLY A 94 8.18 -65.69 -48.20
CA GLY A 94 6.96 -65.56 -48.99
C GLY A 94 5.67 -65.58 -48.13
N GLN A 95 5.75 -65.44 -46.80
CA GLN A 95 4.56 -65.41 -45.93
C GLN A 95 3.81 -64.12 -46.04
N ILE A 96 4.50 -63.03 -46.36
CA ILE A 96 3.94 -61.68 -46.63
C ILE A 96 4.50 -61.17 -47.97
N SER A 97 3.78 -60.29 -48.65
CA SER A 97 4.23 -59.57 -49.84
C SER A 97 4.22 -58.10 -49.65
N LYS A 98 5.20 -57.36 -50.19
CA LYS A 98 5.25 -55.89 -50.17
C LYS A 98 3.99 -55.28 -50.75
N ASP A 99 3.45 -55.85 -51.83
CA ASP A 99 2.28 -55.33 -52.55
C ASP A 99 0.99 -55.41 -51.71
N THR A 100 0.90 -56.37 -50.80
CA THR A 100 -0.31 -56.60 -49.97
C THR A 100 -0.16 -56.19 -48.52
N LEU A 101 1.07 -55.93 -48.09
CA LEU A 101 1.36 -55.54 -46.74
C LEU A 101 0.66 -54.20 -46.43
N GLY A 102 -0.06 -54.07 -45.30
CA GLY A 102 -0.82 -52.90 -44.93
C GLY A 102 -2.16 -52.70 -45.65
N GLN A 103 -2.51 -53.54 -46.67
CA GLN A 103 -3.79 -53.39 -47.34
C GLN A 103 -4.97 -54.01 -46.58
N SER A 104 -4.73 -55.03 -45.79
CA SER A 104 -5.76 -55.69 -44.99
C SER A 104 -5.18 -56.36 -43.74
N SER A 105 -6.05 -56.57 -42.74
CA SER A 105 -5.67 -57.33 -41.55
C SER A 105 -5.17 -58.72 -41.86
N ALA A 106 -5.79 -59.42 -42.81
CA ALA A 106 -5.43 -60.77 -43.16
C ALA A 106 -4.03 -60.87 -43.81
N SER A 107 -3.66 -59.95 -44.71
CA SER A 107 -2.33 -59.96 -45.36
C SER A 107 -1.20 -59.48 -44.39
N SER A 108 -1.56 -58.80 -43.31
CA SER A 108 -0.62 -58.29 -42.35
C SER A 108 -0.52 -59.13 -41.06
N GLU A 109 -1.45 -60.07 -40.84
CA GLU A 109 -1.53 -60.86 -39.60
C GLU A 109 -0.24 -61.62 -39.28
N PRO A 110 0.48 -62.26 -40.25
CA PRO A 110 1.72 -62.98 -39.96
C PRO A 110 2.82 -62.02 -39.35
N LEU A 111 2.91 -60.77 -39.83
CA LEU A 111 3.85 -59.82 -39.29
C LEU A 111 3.39 -59.36 -37.92
N LEU A 112 2.10 -59.00 -37.77
CA LEU A 112 1.55 -58.54 -36.50
C LEU A 112 1.70 -59.57 -35.39
N GLU A 113 1.52 -60.89 -35.71
CA GLU A 113 1.75 -61.98 -34.77
C GLU A 113 3.23 -62.09 -34.37
N ALA A 114 4.13 -61.97 -35.34
CA ALA A 114 5.58 -62.00 -35.07
C ALA A 114 6.10 -60.90 -34.17
N ILE A 115 5.50 -59.67 -34.21
CA ILE A 115 5.96 -58.54 -33.50
C ILE A 115 5.20 -58.23 -32.16
N ALA A 116 4.13 -58.97 -31.88
CA ALA A 116 3.26 -58.76 -30.74
C ALA A 116 4.02 -58.72 -29.37
N ASP A 117 4.94 -59.71 -29.20
CA ASP A 117 5.76 -59.77 -27.95
C ASP A 117 6.77 -58.66 -27.85
N ASP A 118 7.26 -58.06 -28.96
CA ASP A 118 8.13 -56.89 -28.93
C ASP A 118 7.39 -55.68 -28.42
N LEU A 119 6.11 -55.52 -28.77
CA LEU A 119 5.28 -54.41 -28.27
C LEU A 119 5.03 -54.54 -26.76
N VAL A 120 4.72 -55.74 -26.26
CA VAL A 120 4.57 -55.99 -24.83
C VAL A 120 5.88 -55.65 -24.09
N THR A 121 7.02 -56.12 -24.65
CA THR A 121 8.34 -55.85 -24.06
C THR A 121 8.66 -54.38 -24.02
N GLN A 122 8.38 -53.66 -25.10
CA GLN A 122 8.60 -52.19 -25.16
C GLN A 122 7.71 -51.45 -24.14
N LEU A 123 6.42 -51.80 -24.08
CA LEU A 123 5.50 -51.16 -23.12
C LEU A 123 5.94 -51.38 -21.67
N ARG A 124 6.41 -52.59 -21.33
CA ARG A 124 6.91 -52.94 -19.99
C ARG A 124 8.26 -52.29 -19.64
N SER A 125 9.05 -51.92 -20.64
CA SER A 125 10.38 -51.33 -20.43
C SER A 125 10.41 -49.82 -20.49
N SER A 126 9.30 -49.19 -20.81
CA SER A 126 9.19 -47.72 -20.94
C SER A 126 8.04 -47.18 -20.10
N SER A 127 8.21 -45.94 -19.57
CA SER A 127 7.17 -45.26 -18.81
C SER A 127 6.18 -44.53 -19.74
N VAL A 128 5.44 -45.32 -20.51
CA VAL A 128 4.46 -44.83 -21.49
C VAL A 128 3.14 -45.55 -21.29
N THR A 129 2.03 -44.93 -21.68
CA THR A 129 0.68 -45.47 -21.49
C THR A 129 0.23 -46.33 -22.65
N GLY A 130 0.97 -46.32 -23.75
CA GLY A 130 0.67 -47.22 -24.89
C GLY A 130 1.83 -47.34 -25.85
N VAL A 131 1.80 -48.46 -26.61
CA VAL A 131 2.72 -48.76 -27.73
C VAL A 131 1.89 -49.25 -28.90
N PHE A 132 2.22 -48.83 -30.10
CA PHE A 132 1.48 -49.17 -31.27
C PHE A 132 2.37 -49.42 -32.48
N VAL A 133 1.87 -50.26 -33.39
CA VAL A 133 2.33 -50.40 -34.77
C VAL A 133 1.13 -50.27 -35.68
N VAL A 134 1.23 -49.43 -36.69
CA VAL A 134 0.21 -49.27 -37.73
C VAL A 134 0.88 -49.49 -39.07
N LEU A 135 0.44 -50.53 -39.78
CA LEU A 135 0.96 -50.81 -41.10
C LEU A 135 0.17 -50.06 -42.17
N ASN A 136 0.90 -49.56 -43.14
CA ASN A 136 0.32 -48.78 -44.23
C ASN A 136 0.82 -49.33 -45.58
N THR A 137 -0.02 -49.32 -46.60
CA THR A 137 0.37 -49.79 -47.94
C THR A 137 1.36 -48.79 -48.57
N CYS A 138 2.29 -49.35 -49.32
CA CYS A 138 3.22 -48.58 -50.17
C CYS A 138 2.50 -47.99 -51.40
N ASP A 139 1.31 -48.44 -51.74
CA ASP A 139 0.47 -47.85 -52.79
C ASP A 139 -0.57 -46.91 -52.17
N LEU A 140 -0.31 -45.65 -52.33
CA LEU A 140 -1.16 -44.58 -51.76
C LEU A 140 -2.53 -44.47 -52.44
N ASP A 141 -2.69 -45.01 -53.67
CA ASP A 141 -3.96 -45.05 -54.38
C ASP A 141 -4.84 -46.20 -53.90
N ALA A 142 -4.24 -47.35 -53.59
CA ALA A 142 -4.93 -48.47 -52.94
C ALA A 142 -5.43 -48.11 -51.52
N ARG A 143 -4.74 -47.27 -50.85
CA ARG A 143 -5.09 -46.73 -49.52
C ARG A 143 -6.44 -46.01 -49.49
N LYS A 144 -6.74 -45.17 -50.47
CA LYS A 144 -8.01 -44.45 -50.58
C LYS A 144 -9.24 -45.32 -50.69
N THR A 145 -9.05 -46.58 -51.04
CA THR A 145 -10.14 -47.53 -51.27
C THR A 145 -10.55 -48.31 -50.01
N ASN A 146 -9.66 -48.50 -49.05
CA ASN A 146 -9.88 -49.37 -47.89
C ASN A 146 -10.02 -48.73 -46.53
N GLY A 147 -9.68 -47.43 -46.36
CA GLY A 147 -9.94 -46.61 -45.18
C GLY A 147 -9.49 -47.12 -43.79
N ARG A 148 -9.02 -48.37 -43.69
CA ARG A 148 -8.67 -49.07 -42.45
C ARG A 148 -7.25 -49.58 -42.48
N LEU A 149 -6.45 -49.22 -41.48
CA LEU A 149 -5.06 -49.66 -41.37
C LEU A 149 -4.93 -50.79 -40.36
N PRO A 150 -4.31 -51.92 -40.76
CA PRO A 150 -4.02 -53.02 -39.85
C PRO A 150 -2.90 -52.60 -38.87
N GLY A 151 -3.01 -53.05 -37.63
CA GLY A 151 -2.01 -52.77 -36.63
C GLY A 151 -2.33 -53.38 -35.28
N ILE A 152 -1.53 -53.07 -34.31
CA ILE A 152 -1.72 -53.38 -32.90
C ILE A 152 -1.56 -52.07 -32.09
N TYR A 153 -2.50 -51.83 -31.21
CA TYR A 153 -2.41 -50.73 -30.25
C TYR A 153 -2.66 -51.26 -28.84
N LEU A 154 -1.60 -51.31 -28.06
CA LEU A 154 -1.56 -51.88 -26.74
C LEU A 154 -1.42 -50.77 -25.72
N ARG A 155 -2.21 -50.77 -24.65
CA ARG A 155 -2.23 -49.79 -23.57
C ARG A 155 -1.97 -50.40 -22.20
N ASP A 156 -1.28 -49.64 -21.39
CA ASP A 156 -1.20 -49.75 -19.93
C ASP A 156 -1.69 -48.43 -19.37
N LEU A 157 -2.80 -48.44 -18.62
CA LEU A 157 -3.41 -47.22 -18.12
C LEU A 157 -2.72 -46.68 -16.86
N ASP A 158 -1.88 -47.52 -16.23
CA ASP A 158 -1.12 -47.15 -15.01
C ASP A 158 0.28 -47.78 -15.09
N PRO A 159 1.18 -47.21 -15.95
CA PRO A 159 2.52 -47.76 -16.16
C PRO A 159 3.42 -47.71 -14.92
N ASP A 160 3.07 -46.94 -13.88
CA ASP A 160 3.80 -46.88 -12.62
C ASP A 160 3.37 -47.96 -11.63
N ALA A 161 2.28 -48.65 -11.90
CA ALA A 161 1.83 -49.77 -11.09
C ALA A 161 2.70 -51.04 -11.32
N ALA A 162 2.64 -51.96 -10.38
CA ALA A 162 3.34 -53.25 -10.54
C ALA A 162 2.73 -54.05 -11.69
N ALA A 163 3.59 -54.43 -12.65
CA ALA A 163 3.18 -55.22 -13.81
C ALA A 163 2.57 -56.57 -13.40
N SER A 164 1.46 -56.95 -14.05
CA SER A 164 0.83 -58.26 -13.88
C SER A 164 1.60 -59.34 -14.63
N GLU A 165 1.89 -60.46 -13.97
CA GLU A 165 2.54 -61.62 -14.63
C GLU A 165 1.77 -62.17 -15.83
N ARG A 166 0.46 -61.94 -15.90
CA ARG A 166 -0.43 -62.41 -16.96
C ARG A 166 -0.87 -61.33 -17.94
N ASN A 167 -0.26 -60.13 -17.86
CA ASN A 167 -0.66 -58.98 -18.66
C ASN A 167 -2.16 -58.60 -18.50
N GLU A 168 -2.76 -58.87 -17.33
CA GLU A 168 -4.17 -58.53 -17.04
C GLU A 168 -4.40 -57.01 -16.90
N ASP A 169 -3.36 -56.26 -16.68
CA ASP A 169 -3.27 -54.80 -16.62
C ASP A 169 -3.18 -54.14 -18.01
N LEU A 170 -2.88 -54.94 -19.05
CA LEU A 170 -2.79 -54.46 -20.43
C LEU A 170 -4.12 -54.56 -21.15
N MET A 171 -4.35 -53.66 -22.11
CA MET A 171 -5.55 -53.64 -22.94
C MET A 171 -5.20 -53.40 -24.41
N LEU A 172 -5.85 -54.13 -25.30
CA LEU A 172 -5.80 -53.90 -26.74
C LEU A 172 -6.89 -52.91 -27.15
N SER A 173 -6.51 -51.72 -27.59
CA SER A 173 -7.44 -50.72 -28.12
C SER A 173 -7.78 -51.00 -29.59
N PHE A 174 -6.82 -51.44 -30.38
CA PHE A 174 -7.12 -52.11 -31.65
C PHE A 174 -6.09 -53.21 -31.97
N ALA A 175 -6.59 -54.25 -32.57
CA ALA A 175 -5.82 -55.38 -33.16
C ALA A 175 -6.76 -56.27 -33.96
N PRO A 176 -6.27 -56.99 -34.99
CA PRO A 176 -7.04 -58.04 -35.64
C PRO A 176 -7.49 -59.10 -34.63
N ALA A 177 -8.65 -59.69 -34.86
CA ALA A 177 -9.22 -60.68 -33.94
C ALA A 177 -8.31 -61.91 -33.72
N GLY A 178 -7.52 -62.32 -34.74
CA GLY A 178 -6.51 -63.37 -34.60
C GLY A 178 -5.44 -63.04 -33.58
N ILE A 179 -4.95 -61.79 -33.63
CA ILE A 179 -3.94 -61.26 -32.72
C ILE A 179 -4.47 -61.18 -31.29
N VAL A 180 -5.70 -60.70 -31.11
CA VAL A 180 -6.34 -60.63 -29.75
C VAL A 180 -6.36 -62.03 -29.13
N LYS A 181 -6.67 -63.06 -29.93
CA LYS A 181 -6.72 -64.44 -29.48
C LYS A 181 -5.33 -64.99 -29.16
N SER A 182 -4.31 -64.69 -29.96
CA SER A 182 -2.94 -65.18 -29.75
C SER A 182 -2.29 -64.54 -28.55
N MET A 183 -2.42 -63.20 -28.37
CA MET A 183 -1.84 -62.44 -27.25
C MET A 183 -2.51 -62.72 -25.92
N ARG A 184 -3.77 -63.15 -25.89
CA ARG A 184 -4.57 -63.35 -24.66
C ARG A 184 -4.63 -62.13 -23.73
N ILE A 185 -4.55 -60.98 -24.31
CA ILE A 185 -4.69 -59.70 -23.62
C ILE A 185 -6.14 -59.22 -23.77
N SER A 186 -6.70 -58.65 -22.72
CA SER A 186 -8.05 -58.12 -22.75
C SER A 186 -8.20 -56.98 -23.77
N THR A 187 -9.37 -56.87 -24.38
CA THR A 187 -9.71 -55.75 -25.26
C THR A 187 -10.29 -54.61 -24.47
N ASP A 188 -9.97 -53.40 -24.88
CA ASP A 188 -10.62 -52.20 -24.37
C ASP A 188 -12.11 -52.16 -24.77
N SER A 189 -12.94 -51.43 -24.04
CA SER A 189 -14.36 -51.23 -24.35
C SER A 189 -14.60 -50.58 -25.72
N CYS A 190 -13.62 -49.82 -26.22
CA CYS A 190 -13.62 -49.16 -27.52
C CYS A 190 -12.86 -49.93 -28.59
N TRP A 191 -12.53 -51.23 -28.35
CA TRP A 191 -11.73 -52.05 -29.26
C TRP A 191 -12.29 -52.11 -30.68
N GLN A 192 -11.38 -52.00 -31.64
CA GLN A 192 -11.65 -52.16 -33.08
C GLN A 192 -10.64 -53.08 -33.72
N PRO A 193 -11.01 -53.81 -34.79
CA PRO A 193 -10.10 -54.78 -35.46
C PRO A 193 -9.03 -54.15 -36.35
N ALA A 194 -9.18 -52.88 -36.69
CA ALA A 194 -8.23 -52.08 -37.45
C ALA A 194 -8.45 -50.58 -37.15
N LEU A 195 -7.43 -49.81 -37.37
CA LEU A 195 -7.47 -48.35 -37.13
C LEU A 195 -8.18 -47.65 -38.30
N ASP A 196 -9.12 -46.76 -38.01
CA ASP A 196 -9.73 -45.90 -39.02
C ASP A 196 -8.79 -44.75 -39.37
N TYR A 197 -8.47 -44.61 -40.65
CA TYR A 197 -7.42 -43.74 -41.12
C TYR A 197 -7.79 -42.23 -41.04
N GLU A 198 -9.06 -41.91 -41.30
CA GLU A 198 -9.49 -40.50 -41.38
C GLU A 198 -9.41 -39.77 -40.02
N GLU A 199 -9.51 -40.53 -38.92
CA GLU A 199 -9.52 -39.97 -37.56
C GLU A 199 -8.12 -39.83 -36.94
N LEU A 200 -7.07 -40.46 -37.53
CA LEU A 200 -5.73 -40.54 -36.95
C LEU A 200 -4.63 -39.98 -37.85
N ASP A 201 -4.99 -39.02 -38.69
CA ASP A 201 -4.14 -38.51 -39.76
C ASP A 201 -2.83 -37.90 -39.29
N ASP A 202 -2.79 -37.29 -38.08
CA ASP A 202 -1.61 -36.58 -37.61
C ASP A 202 -0.46 -37.49 -37.16
N PHE A 203 -0.66 -38.49 -36.25
CA PHE A 203 0.45 -39.27 -35.70
C PHE A 203 0.90 -40.42 -36.60
N VAL A 204 0.03 -40.97 -37.44
CA VAL A 204 0.37 -41.99 -38.41
C VAL A 204 0.82 -41.37 -39.73
N TYR A 205 0.09 -40.35 -40.20
CA TYR A 205 0.27 -39.78 -41.52
C TYR A 205 1.55 -38.99 -41.67
N GLN A 206 1.82 -38.09 -40.76
CA GLN A 206 2.94 -37.15 -40.91
C GLN A 206 4.31 -37.84 -40.92
N PRO A 207 4.69 -38.72 -39.97
CA PRO A 207 5.95 -39.42 -40.01
C PRO A 207 6.07 -40.33 -41.24
N PHE A 208 4.98 -41.05 -41.60
CA PHE A 208 4.95 -41.92 -42.76
C PHE A 208 5.16 -41.14 -44.07
N MET A 209 4.37 -40.10 -44.30
CA MET A 209 4.42 -39.32 -45.55
C MET A 209 5.73 -38.57 -45.72
N THR A 210 6.28 -38.02 -44.62
CA THR A 210 7.56 -37.31 -44.68
C THR A 210 8.69 -38.26 -45.11
N ALA A 211 8.75 -39.46 -44.54
CA ALA A 211 9.71 -40.47 -44.94
C ALA A 211 9.47 -40.96 -46.36
N TYR A 212 8.21 -41.17 -46.74
CA TYR A 212 7.83 -41.63 -48.09
C TYR A 212 8.25 -40.61 -49.15
N GLN A 213 7.99 -39.33 -48.94
CA GLN A 213 8.37 -38.25 -49.86
C GLN A 213 9.87 -38.08 -49.98
N ASP A 214 10.61 -38.27 -48.91
CA ASP A 214 12.08 -38.20 -48.90
C ASP A 214 12.75 -39.49 -49.45
N GLY A 215 11.99 -40.56 -49.61
CA GLY A 215 12.48 -41.87 -50.06
C GLY A 215 13.30 -42.61 -49.01
N GLY A 216 13.02 -42.41 -47.73
CA GLY A 216 13.62 -43.12 -46.60
C GLY A 216 15.12 -42.87 -46.40
N LYS A 217 15.63 -41.68 -46.73
CA LYS A 217 17.08 -41.39 -46.75
C LYS A 217 17.70 -41.19 -45.38
N LEU A 218 16.89 -40.77 -44.39
CA LEU A 218 17.35 -40.52 -43.02
C LEU A 218 17.13 -41.77 -42.16
N LEU A 219 17.69 -41.78 -40.94
CA LEU A 219 17.39 -42.84 -39.97
C LEU A 219 15.93 -42.72 -39.52
N MET A 220 15.28 -43.87 -39.22
CA MET A 220 13.87 -43.92 -38.82
C MET A 220 13.54 -42.96 -37.68
N ALA A 221 14.39 -42.89 -36.65
CA ALA A 221 14.23 -41.98 -35.52
C ALA A 221 14.25 -40.49 -35.90
N GLN A 222 14.93 -40.11 -37.00
CA GLN A 222 14.99 -38.70 -37.44
C GLN A 222 13.68 -38.22 -38.05
N TYR A 223 12.82 -39.13 -38.55
CA TYR A 223 11.47 -38.83 -38.99
C TYR A 223 10.44 -38.90 -37.85
N GLY A 224 10.90 -39.16 -36.65
CA GLY A 224 10.01 -39.28 -35.49
C GLY A 224 9.37 -37.94 -35.14
N ARG A 225 8.08 -37.97 -34.78
CA ARG A 225 7.29 -36.76 -34.46
C ARG A 225 6.31 -37.04 -33.34
N TRP A 226 6.21 -36.10 -32.41
CA TRP A 226 5.11 -36.00 -31.48
C TRP A 226 3.89 -35.32 -32.12
N THR A 227 2.68 -35.75 -31.74
CA THR A 227 1.46 -35.02 -32.14
C THR A 227 1.45 -33.63 -31.54
N THR A 228 1.10 -32.62 -32.35
CA THR A 228 1.04 -31.21 -31.92
C THR A 228 -0.27 -30.84 -31.26
N SER A 229 -1.23 -31.75 -31.25
CA SER A 229 -2.52 -31.65 -30.56
C SER A 229 -2.93 -33.00 -30.01
N PRO A 230 -3.66 -33.06 -28.88
CA PRO A 230 -4.22 -34.29 -28.38
C PRO A 230 -5.21 -34.93 -29.38
N TYR A 231 -5.24 -36.25 -29.42
CA TYR A 231 -6.20 -37.01 -30.18
C TYR A 231 -6.95 -37.98 -29.26
N VAL A 232 -8.07 -38.49 -29.73
CA VAL A 232 -8.89 -39.50 -29.06
C VAL A 232 -9.11 -40.68 -30.00
N LEU A 233 -8.87 -41.89 -29.53
CA LEU A 233 -9.18 -43.08 -30.36
C LEU A 233 -10.68 -43.21 -30.57
N PRO A 234 -11.12 -43.76 -31.73
CA PRO A 234 -12.54 -43.93 -32.00
C PRO A 234 -13.27 -44.72 -30.91
N GLY A 235 -14.35 -44.13 -30.38
CA GLY A 235 -15.13 -44.69 -29.27
C GLY A 235 -14.54 -44.51 -27.87
N ASP A 236 -13.36 -43.94 -27.75
CA ASP A 236 -12.73 -43.59 -26.49
C ASP A 236 -13.09 -42.14 -26.04
N LYS A 237 -12.71 -41.75 -24.84
CA LYS A 237 -12.81 -40.39 -24.30
C LYS A 237 -11.49 -39.89 -23.74
N ARG A 238 -10.48 -40.75 -23.71
CA ARG A 238 -9.16 -40.44 -23.17
C ARG A 238 -8.35 -39.69 -24.23
N GLU A 239 -7.97 -38.47 -23.92
CA GLU A 239 -7.07 -37.67 -24.75
C GLU A 239 -5.64 -38.18 -24.58
N ALA A 240 -4.91 -38.25 -25.67
CA ALA A 240 -3.54 -38.72 -25.70
C ALA A 240 -2.70 -37.94 -26.70
N ILE A 241 -1.38 -37.95 -26.49
CA ILE A 241 -0.38 -37.57 -27.49
C ILE A 241 0.44 -38.80 -27.86
N ALA A 242 0.95 -38.85 -29.07
CA ALA A 242 1.79 -39.92 -29.52
C ALA A 242 3.08 -39.45 -30.18
N TYR A 243 4.15 -40.18 -29.96
CA TYR A 243 5.35 -40.15 -30.76
C TYR A 243 5.35 -41.31 -31.72
N ALA A 244 5.55 -41.08 -33.01
CA ALA A 244 5.62 -42.12 -34.01
C ALA A 244 6.82 -41.87 -34.93
N GLN A 245 7.45 -42.97 -35.36
CA GLN A 245 8.47 -42.99 -36.41
C GLN A 245 8.12 -44.00 -37.50
N PRO A 246 8.52 -43.77 -38.75
CA PRO A 246 8.23 -44.66 -39.84
C PRO A 246 9.01 -45.99 -39.73
N LEU A 247 8.44 -47.04 -40.23
CA LEU A 247 9.10 -48.33 -40.50
C LEU A 247 9.61 -48.31 -41.92
N ILE A 248 10.93 -48.44 -42.10
CA ILE A 248 11.62 -48.29 -43.40
C ILE A 248 12.49 -49.55 -43.63
N LEU A 249 12.24 -50.24 -44.69
CA LEU A 249 13.10 -51.39 -45.13
C LEU A 249 14.45 -50.85 -45.66
N PRO A 250 15.49 -51.70 -45.75
CA PRO A 250 16.81 -51.31 -46.25
C PRO A 250 16.81 -50.76 -47.68
N ASP A 251 15.81 -51.13 -48.51
CA ASP A 251 15.63 -50.60 -49.84
C ASP A 251 14.92 -49.20 -49.90
N GLY A 252 14.60 -48.63 -48.77
CA GLY A 252 13.89 -47.32 -48.65
C GLY A 252 12.37 -47.46 -48.70
N THR A 253 11.79 -48.66 -48.74
CA THR A 253 10.36 -48.85 -48.73
C THR A 253 9.78 -48.53 -47.35
N VAL A 254 8.89 -47.54 -47.27
CA VAL A 254 8.15 -47.17 -46.05
C VAL A 254 6.85 -47.97 -46.01
N TYR A 255 6.60 -48.72 -44.93
CA TYR A 255 5.47 -49.69 -44.88
C TYR A 255 4.60 -49.55 -43.62
N GLY A 256 4.89 -48.61 -42.76
CA GLY A 256 4.10 -48.38 -41.56
C GLY A 256 4.75 -47.38 -40.63
N VAL A 257 4.19 -47.27 -39.45
CA VAL A 257 4.74 -46.48 -38.32
C VAL A 257 4.72 -47.32 -37.06
N VAL A 258 5.65 -47.05 -36.17
CA VAL A 258 5.73 -47.58 -34.82
C VAL A 258 5.89 -46.44 -33.85
N GLY A 259 5.25 -46.51 -32.70
CA GLY A 259 5.31 -45.42 -31.75
C GLY A 259 4.81 -45.75 -30.36
N VAL A 260 4.83 -44.73 -29.54
CA VAL A 260 4.36 -44.75 -28.15
C VAL A 260 3.28 -43.70 -27.92
N GLU A 261 2.46 -43.92 -26.93
CA GLU A 261 1.38 -43.05 -26.52
C GLU A 261 1.61 -42.61 -25.07
N LEU A 262 1.28 -41.33 -24.78
CA LEU A 262 1.11 -40.80 -23.45
C LEU A 262 -0.32 -40.27 -23.32
N LEU A 263 -1.09 -40.83 -22.39
CA LEU A 263 -2.38 -40.23 -22.01
C LEU A 263 -2.17 -38.86 -21.42
N CYS A 264 -2.99 -37.89 -21.79
CA CYS A 264 -2.91 -36.52 -21.23
C CYS A 264 -3.08 -36.53 -19.71
N SER A 265 -3.91 -37.44 -19.16
CA SER A 265 -4.05 -37.60 -17.71
C SER A 265 -2.75 -38.03 -17.03
N TYR A 266 -2.00 -38.98 -17.63
CA TYR A 266 -0.71 -39.41 -17.11
C TYR A 266 0.36 -38.30 -17.24
N LEU A 267 0.33 -37.57 -18.33
CA LEU A 267 1.20 -36.40 -18.52
C LEU A 267 0.88 -35.25 -17.52
N GLU A 268 -0.40 -35.06 -17.18
CA GLU A 268 -0.81 -34.11 -16.15
C GLU A 268 -0.25 -34.49 -14.77
N GLU A 269 -0.11 -35.77 -14.45
CA GLU A 269 0.51 -36.25 -13.19
C GLU A 269 2.00 -35.92 -13.13
N GLN A 270 2.69 -35.81 -14.28
CA GLN A 270 4.08 -35.36 -14.37
C GLN A 270 4.23 -33.84 -14.18
N LEU A 271 3.13 -33.10 -14.05
CA LEU A 271 3.06 -31.63 -13.93
C LEU A 271 2.34 -31.23 -12.65
N PRO A 272 2.92 -31.47 -11.45
CA PRO A 272 2.27 -31.19 -10.16
C PRO A 272 2.12 -29.72 -9.90
N LEU A 273 0.88 -29.24 -9.76
CA LEU A 273 0.54 -27.82 -9.56
C LEU A 273 1.07 -27.25 -8.24
N THR A 274 1.28 -28.12 -7.24
CA THR A 274 1.80 -27.72 -5.93
C THR A 274 3.22 -27.15 -5.97
N GLU A 275 3.96 -27.40 -7.05
CA GLU A 275 5.29 -26.80 -7.25
C GLU A 275 5.20 -25.33 -7.60
N LEU A 276 4.20 -24.91 -8.39
CA LEU A 276 4.03 -23.51 -8.78
C LEU A 276 3.51 -22.66 -7.60
N GLN A 277 2.54 -23.23 -6.85
CA GLN A 277 1.95 -22.59 -5.68
C GLN A 277 1.44 -23.68 -4.71
N ASN A 278 1.69 -23.48 -3.42
CA ASN A 278 1.26 -24.43 -2.37
C ASN A 278 -0.26 -24.68 -2.33
N ASP A 279 -1.06 -23.74 -2.85
CA ASP A 279 -2.53 -23.83 -2.90
C ASP A 279 -3.05 -24.44 -4.21
N GLY A 280 -2.17 -24.82 -5.13
CA GLY A 280 -2.53 -25.43 -6.41
C GLY A 280 -3.24 -24.50 -7.39
N THR A 281 -3.19 -23.18 -7.20
CA THR A 281 -3.85 -22.19 -8.08
C THR A 281 -3.11 -21.93 -9.39
N GLY A 282 -1.93 -22.51 -9.58
CA GLY A 282 -1.15 -22.42 -10.81
C GLY A 282 -1.67 -23.33 -11.92
N ALA A 283 -1.06 -23.22 -13.07
CA ALA A 283 -1.26 -24.10 -14.21
C ALA A 283 0.06 -24.38 -14.93
N TYR A 284 0.24 -25.63 -15.38
CA TYR A 284 1.22 -25.95 -16.40
C TYR A 284 0.52 -26.12 -17.73
N LEU A 285 1.08 -25.56 -18.77
CA LEU A 285 0.66 -25.71 -20.15
C LEU A 285 1.83 -26.22 -20.97
N LEU A 286 1.68 -27.41 -21.58
CA LEU A 286 2.54 -27.86 -22.65
C LEU A 286 1.96 -27.37 -23.98
N ALA A 287 2.74 -26.66 -24.76
CA ALA A 287 2.30 -26.01 -25.99
C ALA A 287 3.33 -26.18 -27.11
N VAL A 288 2.87 -26.07 -28.35
CA VAL A 288 3.71 -26.09 -29.56
C VAL A 288 3.51 -24.80 -30.34
N THR A 289 4.60 -24.29 -30.93
CA THR A 289 4.58 -23.18 -31.87
C THR A 289 5.51 -23.45 -33.04
N THR A 290 5.22 -22.87 -34.19
CA THR A 290 6.09 -22.91 -35.38
C THR A 290 7.03 -21.71 -35.45
N ASP A 291 6.99 -20.79 -34.47
CA ASP A 291 7.83 -19.61 -34.41
C ASP A 291 9.00 -19.83 -33.45
N GLU A 292 10.23 -19.55 -33.93
CA GLU A 292 11.45 -19.61 -33.09
C GLU A 292 11.40 -18.70 -31.84
N LYS A 293 10.55 -17.70 -31.89
CA LYS A 293 10.31 -16.80 -30.75
C LYS A 293 8.82 -16.69 -30.52
N PRO A 294 8.30 -17.21 -29.41
CA PRO A 294 6.90 -17.00 -29.03
C PRO A 294 6.71 -15.54 -28.63
N VAL A 295 6.64 -14.67 -29.63
CA VAL A 295 6.47 -13.23 -29.46
C VAL A 295 5.04 -12.85 -29.74
N GLY A 296 4.35 -12.40 -28.71
CA GLY A 296 3.25 -11.45 -28.63
C GLY A 296 2.04 -11.53 -29.57
N SER A 297 2.09 -12.24 -30.69
CA SER A 297 1.00 -12.24 -31.67
C SER A 297 0.61 -13.62 -32.20
N ILE A 298 1.36 -14.68 -31.89
CA ILE A 298 1.04 -16.03 -32.37
C ILE A 298 0.46 -16.83 -31.21
N PRO A 299 -0.77 -17.34 -31.37
CA PRO A 299 -1.37 -18.19 -30.34
C PRO A 299 -0.60 -19.49 -30.21
N LEU A 300 -0.19 -19.84 -28.99
CA LEU A 300 0.35 -21.15 -28.67
C LEU A 300 -0.75 -22.19 -28.80
N GLN A 301 -0.45 -23.30 -29.45
CA GLN A 301 -1.38 -24.44 -29.52
C GLN A 301 -1.22 -25.27 -28.25
N PRO A 302 -2.25 -25.39 -27.41
CA PRO A 302 -2.17 -26.19 -26.20
C PRO A 302 -2.14 -27.70 -26.58
N VAL A 303 -1.18 -28.41 -26.00
CA VAL A 303 -1.08 -29.87 -26.08
C VAL A 303 -1.72 -30.52 -24.86
N THR A 304 -1.38 -30.03 -23.65
CA THR A 304 -2.04 -30.47 -22.43
C THR A 304 -2.03 -29.35 -21.38
N PHE A 305 -3.05 -29.36 -20.55
CA PHE A 305 -3.26 -28.40 -19.47
C PHE A 305 -3.39 -29.14 -18.15
N SER A 306 -2.40 -29.00 -17.28
CA SER A 306 -2.53 -29.35 -15.88
C SER A 306 -3.01 -28.12 -15.12
N THR A 307 -4.28 -28.07 -14.75
CA THR A 307 -4.87 -26.94 -14.00
C THR A 307 -6.19 -27.30 -13.35
N GLN A 308 -6.46 -26.69 -12.20
CA GLN A 308 -7.78 -26.71 -11.56
C GLN A 308 -8.67 -25.55 -12.02
N ASP A 309 -8.10 -24.56 -12.70
CA ASP A 309 -8.84 -23.39 -13.18
C ASP A 309 -9.55 -23.71 -14.49
N ARG A 310 -10.88 -23.77 -14.44
CA ARG A 310 -11.74 -24.04 -15.61
C ARG A 310 -11.63 -22.96 -16.69
N SER A 311 -11.30 -21.73 -16.33
CA SER A 311 -11.17 -20.64 -17.29
C SER A 311 -9.92 -20.78 -18.14
N LEU A 312 -8.82 -21.27 -17.56
CA LEU A 312 -7.61 -21.62 -18.30
C LEU A 312 -7.82 -22.86 -19.16
N LYS A 313 -8.49 -23.89 -18.61
CA LYS A 313 -8.75 -25.14 -19.34
C LYS A 313 -9.63 -24.94 -20.59
N SER A 314 -10.44 -23.91 -20.62
CA SER A 314 -11.29 -23.57 -21.79
C SER A 314 -10.62 -22.61 -22.79
N ALA A 315 -9.40 -22.16 -22.53
CA ALA A 315 -8.68 -21.24 -23.40
C ALA A 315 -8.17 -21.99 -24.65
N GLN A 316 -8.70 -21.66 -25.81
CA GLN A 316 -8.30 -22.26 -27.10
C GLN A 316 -6.92 -21.75 -27.58
N SER A 317 -6.48 -20.60 -27.09
CA SER A 317 -5.18 -20.05 -27.42
C SER A 317 -4.72 -19.09 -26.31
N ILE A 318 -3.42 -19.06 -26.06
CA ILE A 318 -2.78 -18.16 -25.09
C ILE A 318 -1.81 -17.27 -25.84
N VAL A 319 -1.94 -15.95 -25.62
CA VAL A 319 -1.06 -14.95 -26.22
C VAL A 319 -0.29 -14.26 -25.08
N MET A 320 1.04 -14.36 -25.13
CA MET A 320 1.91 -13.59 -24.21
C MET A 320 2.04 -12.15 -24.70
N GLN A 321 1.82 -11.19 -23.83
CA GLN A 321 1.84 -9.75 -24.19
C GLN A 321 3.25 -9.17 -24.35
N ASP A 322 4.27 -9.81 -23.80
CA ASP A 322 5.67 -9.38 -23.88
C ASP A 322 6.52 -10.36 -24.66
N SER A 323 7.50 -9.84 -25.39
CA SER A 323 8.44 -10.59 -26.24
C SER A 323 9.55 -11.32 -25.44
N SER A 324 9.41 -11.43 -24.13
CA SER A 324 10.34 -12.17 -23.24
C SER A 324 9.77 -13.53 -22.87
N ALA A 325 10.63 -14.44 -22.45
CA ALA A 325 10.26 -15.75 -21.93
C ALA A 325 9.32 -15.71 -20.71
N ALA A 326 9.06 -14.52 -20.16
CA ALA A 326 8.15 -14.29 -19.05
C ALA A 326 7.32 -13.03 -19.31
N GLY A 327 6.03 -13.08 -18.99
CA GLY A 327 5.14 -11.95 -19.22
C GLY A 327 3.73 -12.15 -18.66
N THR A 328 2.91 -11.11 -18.78
CA THR A 328 1.51 -11.16 -18.35
C THR A 328 0.63 -11.69 -19.47
N ILE A 329 -0.25 -12.62 -19.15
CA ILE A 329 -1.34 -13.08 -20.00
C ILE A 329 -2.69 -12.69 -19.40
N VAL A 330 -3.68 -12.47 -20.25
CA VAL A 330 -5.05 -12.13 -19.81
C VAL A 330 -6.02 -13.18 -20.37
N VAL A 331 -6.63 -13.95 -19.48
CA VAL A 331 -7.67 -14.92 -19.82
C VAL A 331 -8.94 -14.56 -19.07
N ASN A 332 -10.06 -14.39 -19.78
CA ASN A 332 -11.36 -14.06 -19.19
C ASN A 332 -11.32 -12.87 -18.20
N LYS A 333 -10.56 -11.81 -18.48
CA LYS A 333 -10.33 -10.60 -17.66
C LYS A 333 -9.47 -10.83 -16.40
N THR A 334 -9.02 -12.03 -16.15
CA THR A 334 -8.06 -12.32 -15.06
C THR A 334 -6.65 -12.19 -15.61
N LYS A 335 -5.78 -11.55 -14.86
CA LYS A 335 -4.37 -11.39 -15.20
C LYS A 335 -3.57 -12.50 -14.55
N TYR A 336 -2.76 -13.16 -15.34
CA TYR A 336 -1.82 -14.19 -14.93
C TYR A 336 -0.41 -13.77 -15.33
N PHE A 337 0.55 -14.18 -14.55
CA PHE A 337 1.96 -14.14 -14.94
C PHE A 337 2.35 -15.52 -15.48
N ALA A 338 3.05 -15.56 -16.59
CA ALA A 338 3.49 -16.78 -17.24
C ALA A 338 4.98 -16.74 -17.52
N CYS A 339 5.67 -17.86 -17.26
CA CYS A 339 7.03 -18.12 -17.72
C CYS A 339 6.98 -19.26 -18.72
N ALA A 340 7.69 -19.13 -19.84
CA ALA A 340 7.79 -20.14 -20.88
C ALA A 340 9.25 -20.62 -21.00
N GLU A 341 9.44 -21.94 -20.95
CA GLU A 341 10.74 -22.57 -21.13
C GLU A 341 10.67 -23.54 -22.32
N PRO A 342 11.66 -23.52 -23.22
CA PRO A 342 11.69 -24.41 -24.37
C PRO A 342 12.06 -25.86 -24.00
N LEU A 343 11.51 -26.82 -24.77
CA LEU A 343 11.92 -28.23 -24.74
C LEU A 343 12.53 -28.58 -26.09
N THR A 344 13.66 -29.27 -26.05
CA THR A 344 14.40 -29.71 -27.25
C THR A 344 14.12 -31.17 -27.53
N LEU A 345 13.07 -31.46 -28.29
CA LEU A 345 12.63 -32.82 -28.56
C LEU A 345 13.18 -33.41 -29.86
N TYR A 346 13.70 -32.56 -30.76
CA TYR A 346 14.17 -32.98 -32.08
C TYR A 346 15.60 -32.51 -32.35
N ASP A 347 16.33 -33.33 -33.11
CA ASP A 347 17.61 -32.94 -33.66
C ASP A 347 17.45 -31.78 -34.66
N ARG A 348 18.45 -30.90 -34.75
CA ARG A 348 18.42 -29.71 -35.62
C ARG A 348 18.18 -30.03 -37.11
N ASN A 349 18.55 -31.23 -37.54
CA ASN A 349 18.41 -31.67 -38.94
C ASN A 349 17.17 -32.54 -39.17
N ALA A 350 16.36 -32.76 -38.12
CA ALA A 350 15.13 -33.51 -38.24
C ALA A 350 14.07 -32.73 -39.06
N PRO A 351 13.23 -33.38 -39.86
CA PRO A 351 12.20 -32.73 -40.65
C PRO A 351 11.24 -31.85 -39.81
N PHE A 352 11.03 -32.21 -38.55
CA PHE A 352 10.11 -31.54 -37.61
C PHE A 352 10.81 -30.60 -36.65
N SER A 353 12.07 -30.27 -36.89
CA SER A 353 12.86 -29.32 -36.03
C SER A 353 12.29 -27.90 -35.97
N GLY A 354 11.39 -27.52 -36.88
CA GLY A 354 10.66 -26.25 -36.82
C GLY A 354 9.46 -26.22 -35.87
N GLU A 355 9.13 -27.35 -35.22
CA GLU A 355 8.12 -27.40 -34.17
C GLU A 355 8.78 -27.17 -32.81
N HIS A 356 8.53 -25.98 -32.26
CA HIS A 356 9.11 -25.56 -30.97
C HIS A 356 8.15 -25.87 -29.83
N TRP A 357 8.60 -26.77 -28.97
CA TRP A 357 7.83 -27.18 -27.78
C TRP A 357 8.19 -26.28 -26.60
N LEU A 358 7.18 -25.90 -25.82
CA LEU A 358 7.32 -24.99 -24.70
C LEU A 358 6.52 -25.53 -23.52
N LEU A 359 7.12 -25.45 -22.33
CA LEU A 359 6.41 -25.58 -21.06
C LEU A 359 6.16 -24.18 -20.47
N LEU A 360 4.90 -23.86 -20.24
CA LEU A 360 4.52 -22.63 -19.56
C LEU A 360 4.07 -22.95 -18.14
N GLY A 361 4.63 -22.21 -17.17
CA GLY A 361 4.09 -22.11 -15.82
C GLY A 361 3.28 -20.84 -15.69
N ILE A 362 2.03 -20.94 -15.29
CA ILE A 362 1.06 -19.85 -15.28
C ILE A 362 0.52 -19.71 -13.86
N VAL A 363 0.59 -18.49 -13.27
CA VAL A 363 0.11 -18.23 -11.92
C VAL A 363 -0.71 -16.94 -11.91
N PRO A 364 -1.87 -16.87 -11.20
CA PRO A 364 -2.62 -15.63 -11.08
C PRO A 364 -1.78 -14.55 -10.40
N ASN A 365 -1.80 -13.32 -10.95
CA ASN A 365 -1.06 -12.18 -10.37
C ASN A 365 -1.43 -11.91 -8.91
N SER A 366 -2.69 -12.14 -8.54
CA SER A 366 -3.17 -11.99 -7.17
C SER A 366 -2.49 -12.94 -6.19
N THR A 367 -2.14 -14.14 -6.65
CA THR A 367 -1.46 -15.17 -5.84
C THR A 367 0.06 -14.96 -5.84
N LEU A 368 0.64 -14.71 -7.03
CA LEU A 368 2.08 -14.48 -7.19
C LEU A 368 2.56 -13.30 -6.34
N TYR A 369 1.85 -12.16 -6.39
CA TYR A 369 2.21 -10.94 -5.67
C TYR A 369 1.49 -10.80 -4.32
N LYS A 370 0.92 -11.88 -3.79
CA LYS A 370 0.16 -11.87 -2.53
C LYS A 370 0.96 -11.28 -1.38
N ILE A 371 2.22 -11.71 -1.20
CA ILE A 371 3.10 -11.24 -0.12
C ILE A 371 3.35 -9.74 -0.23
N SER A 372 3.61 -9.25 -1.45
CA SER A 372 3.82 -7.82 -1.72
C SER A 372 2.55 -7.01 -1.44
N ASN A 373 1.39 -7.48 -1.91
CA ASN A 373 0.09 -6.84 -1.71
C ASN A 373 -0.32 -6.83 -0.22
N ASP A 374 -0.12 -7.95 0.49
CA ASP A 374 -0.41 -8.06 1.92
C ASP A 374 0.49 -7.12 2.72
N MET A 375 1.77 -7.02 2.37
CA MET A 375 2.69 -6.07 2.99
C MET A 375 2.26 -4.63 2.73
N GLN A 376 1.88 -4.26 1.50
CA GLN A 376 1.39 -2.92 1.17
C GLN A 376 0.10 -2.58 1.95
N SER A 377 -0.83 -3.52 2.04
CA SER A 377 -2.08 -3.34 2.79
C SER A 377 -1.83 -3.17 4.29
N LEU A 378 -0.93 -3.98 4.88
CA LEU A 378 -0.53 -3.88 6.28
C LEU A 378 0.14 -2.53 6.58
N LEU A 379 1.01 -2.06 5.69
CA LEU A 379 1.63 -0.73 5.80
C LEU A 379 0.59 0.38 5.75
N LEU A 380 -0.39 0.29 4.85
CA LEU A 380 -1.47 1.28 4.75
C LEU A 380 -2.30 1.31 6.04
N VAL A 381 -2.66 0.14 6.58
CA VAL A 381 -3.37 0.03 7.86
C VAL A 381 -2.54 0.63 9.00
N ALA A 382 -1.25 0.34 9.07
CA ALA A 382 -0.35 0.89 10.08
C ALA A 382 -0.28 2.43 10.00
N VAL A 383 -0.20 3.00 8.79
CA VAL A 383 -0.22 4.46 8.56
C VAL A 383 -1.53 5.07 9.05
N VAL A 384 -2.67 4.50 8.66
CA VAL A 384 -4.00 5.01 9.08
C VAL A 384 -4.15 4.94 10.60
N LEU A 385 -3.70 3.84 11.22
CA LEU A 385 -3.76 3.65 12.67
C LEU A 385 -2.85 4.66 13.40
N THR A 386 -1.62 4.87 12.91
CA THR A 386 -0.67 5.85 13.45
C THR A 386 -1.22 7.26 13.37
N LEU A 387 -1.79 7.66 12.22
CA LEU A 387 -2.45 8.97 12.06
C LEU A 387 -3.64 9.11 13.01
N GLY A 388 -4.48 8.08 13.16
CA GLY A 388 -5.61 8.08 14.08
C GLY A 388 -5.19 8.25 15.54
N VAL A 389 -4.24 7.46 16.01
CA VAL A 389 -3.68 7.55 17.38
C VAL A 389 -3.02 8.91 17.59
N GLY A 390 -2.22 9.36 16.62
CA GLY A 390 -1.54 10.66 16.69
C GLY A 390 -2.52 11.84 16.77
N LEU A 391 -3.63 11.79 16.04
CA LEU A 391 -4.68 12.81 16.09
C LEU A 391 -5.35 12.85 17.47
N VAL A 392 -5.68 11.68 18.03
CA VAL A 392 -6.24 11.57 19.39
C VAL A 392 -5.24 12.09 20.43
N CYS A 393 -3.98 11.67 20.37
CA CYS A 393 -2.93 12.15 21.26
C CYS A 393 -2.72 13.66 21.13
N SER A 394 -2.66 14.20 19.91
CA SER A 394 -2.53 15.64 19.65
C SER A 394 -3.70 16.41 20.28
N TYR A 395 -4.93 15.90 20.13
CA TYR A 395 -6.11 16.50 20.74
C TYR A 395 -6.04 16.49 22.28
N LEU A 396 -5.68 15.34 22.88
CA LEU A 396 -5.57 15.20 24.34
C LEU A 396 -4.48 16.11 24.92
N VAL A 397 -3.30 16.15 24.30
CA VAL A 397 -2.18 17.00 24.72
C VAL A 397 -2.56 18.48 24.58
N SER A 398 -3.15 18.87 23.44
CA SER A 398 -3.57 20.27 23.22
C SER A 398 -4.65 20.69 24.21
N ARG A 399 -5.61 19.81 24.50
CA ARG A 399 -6.64 20.07 25.52
C ARG A 399 -6.03 20.15 26.92
N GLY A 400 -5.11 19.22 27.26
CA GLY A 400 -4.46 19.17 28.57
C GLY A 400 -3.59 20.39 28.88
N LEU A 401 -2.96 20.98 27.85
CA LEU A 401 -2.12 22.19 28.01
C LEU A 401 -2.90 23.50 27.83
N ALA A 402 -3.79 23.56 26.84
CA ALA A 402 -4.48 24.80 26.51
C ALA A 402 -5.57 25.17 27.54
N HIS A 403 -6.26 24.18 28.11
CA HIS A 403 -7.33 24.45 29.07
C HIS A 403 -6.84 25.13 30.36
N PRO A 404 -5.79 24.63 31.05
CA PRO A 404 -5.23 25.30 32.21
C PRO A 404 -4.71 26.71 31.92
N ILE A 405 -4.06 26.93 30.76
CA ILE A 405 -3.54 28.26 30.37
C ILE A 405 -4.70 29.23 30.14
N ARG A 406 -5.76 28.79 29.48
CA ARG A 406 -6.94 29.61 29.26
C ARG A 406 -7.64 29.96 30.56
N GLN A 407 -7.82 28.98 31.45
CA GLN A 407 -8.44 29.19 32.77
C GLN A 407 -7.63 30.24 33.58
N LEU A 408 -6.29 30.13 33.60
CA LEU A 408 -5.43 31.10 34.27
C LEU A 408 -5.55 32.48 33.65
N SER A 409 -5.61 32.57 32.31
CA SER A 409 -5.80 33.85 31.62
C SER A 409 -7.14 34.50 31.96
N ASP A 410 -8.21 33.71 32.01
CA ASP A 410 -9.56 34.19 32.36
C ASP A 410 -9.62 34.61 33.84
N GLU A 411 -8.97 33.89 34.77
CA GLU A 411 -8.85 34.23 36.17
C GLU A 411 -8.04 35.53 36.38
N VAL A 412 -6.94 35.70 35.65
CA VAL A 412 -6.12 36.94 35.70
C VAL A 412 -6.88 38.16 35.13
N ALA A 413 -7.62 37.95 34.01
CA ALA A 413 -8.45 39.00 33.43
C ALA A 413 -9.56 39.48 34.39
N ALA A 414 -10.19 38.55 35.14
CA ALA A 414 -11.24 38.87 36.11
C ALA A 414 -10.74 39.70 37.31
N ILE A 415 -9.43 39.72 37.57
CA ILE A 415 -8.81 40.50 38.65
C ILE A 415 -8.78 42.00 38.29
N GLN A 416 -8.69 42.34 37.03
CA GLN A 416 -8.58 43.72 36.56
C GLN A 416 -9.82 44.54 36.92
N ASP A 417 -10.96 43.90 37.15
CA ASP A 417 -12.24 44.55 37.50
C ASP A 417 -12.48 44.69 39.03
N LYS A 418 -11.75 43.93 39.88
CA LYS A 418 -11.94 43.92 41.35
C LYS A 418 -10.66 44.34 42.06
N ARG A 419 -10.51 45.64 42.33
CA ARG A 419 -9.30 46.29 42.92
C ARG A 419 -9.01 45.96 44.40
N THR A 420 -9.77 45.10 45.06
CA THR A 420 -9.71 44.95 46.52
C THR A 420 -9.50 43.53 47.06
N GLU A 421 -9.44 42.50 46.24
CA GLU A 421 -9.25 41.12 46.72
C GLU A 421 -7.99 40.46 46.13
N ILE A 422 -7.24 39.73 47.00
CA ILE A 422 -6.10 38.90 46.55
C ILE A 422 -6.60 37.76 45.68
N PRO A 423 -6.12 37.64 44.45
CA PRO A 423 -6.59 36.58 43.54
C PRO A 423 -6.20 35.22 44.07
N LYS A 424 -7.18 34.33 44.29
CA LYS A 424 -6.93 32.91 44.48
C LYS A 424 -6.91 32.25 43.12
N LEU A 425 -5.73 32.15 42.50
CA LEU A 425 -5.54 31.45 41.25
C LEU A 425 -5.58 29.94 41.48
N SER A 426 -6.26 29.22 40.57
CA SER A 426 -6.46 27.77 40.66
C SER A 426 -5.14 27.02 40.37
N ARG A 427 -4.88 25.94 41.13
CA ARG A 427 -3.74 25.05 40.82
C ARG A 427 -4.11 24.09 39.68
N THR A 428 -3.24 24.03 38.68
CA THR A 428 -3.44 23.24 37.46
C THR A 428 -2.77 21.89 37.51
N GLY A 429 -1.81 21.68 38.43
CA GLY A 429 -0.98 20.49 38.53
C GLY A 429 0.20 20.48 37.54
N ILE A 430 0.37 21.53 36.76
CA ILE A 430 1.53 21.71 35.87
C ILE A 430 2.49 22.69 36.56
N ARG A 431 3.67 22.21 36.93
CA ARG A 431 4.64 22.93 37.77
C ARG A 431 4.97 24.36 37.28
N GLU A 432 5.14 24.51 35.96
CA GLU A 432 5.49 25.79 35.35
C GLU A 432 4.32 26.79 35.41
N ILE A 433 3.10 26.31 35.19
CA ILE A 433 1.87 27.13 35.26
C ILE A 433 1.55 27.49 36.73
N ASP A 434 1.67 26.52 37.64
CA ASP A 434 1.46 26.75 39.07
C ASP A 434 2.54 27.70 39.65
N GLY A 435 3.78 27.61 39.14
CA GLY A 435 4.85 28.56 39.45
C GLY A 435 4.50 29.97 39.01
N PHE A 436 3.98 30.15 37.79
CA PHE A 436 3.54 31.45 37.28
C PHE A 436 2.35 32.00 38.05
N SER A 437 1.34 31.15 38.39
CA SER A 437 0.23 31.53 39.26
C SER A 437 0.71 32.03 40.62
N THR A 438 1.69 31.37 41.23
CA THR A 438 2.28 31.76 42.50
C THR A 438 2.99 33.12 42.40
N ALA A 439 3.76 33.34 41.35
CA ALA A 439 4.47 34.59 41.12
C ALA A 439 3.51 35.78 40.92
N ILE A 440 2.40 35.60 40.16
CA ILE A 440 1.36 36.63 40.00
C ILE A 440 0.69 36.95 41.35
N THR A 441 0.34 35.93 42.14
CA THR A 441 -0.28 36.09 43.44
C THR A 441 0.64 36.87 44.38
N GLN A 442 1.93 36.56 44.39
CA GLN A 442 2.93 37.21 45.23
C GLN A 442 3.15 38.66 44.81
N LEU A 443 3.25 38.96 43.49
CA LEU A 443 3.36 40.30 42.97
C LEU A 443 2.15 41.16 43.35
N SER A 444 0.94 40.61 43.25
CA SER A 444 -0.29 41.30 43.64
C SER A 444 -0.31 41.61 45.14
N GLN A 445 0.19 40.68 45.96
CA GLN A 445 0.29 40.84 47.41
C GLN A 445 1.32 41.92 47.77
N ASP A 446 2.48 41.95 47.14
CA ASP A 446 3.54 42.94 47.37
C ASP A 446 3.07 44.37 46.99
N ILE A 447 2.28 44.51 45.92
CA ILE A 447 1.68 45.79 45.53
C ILE A 447 0.67 46.27 46.58
N LEU A 448 -0.23 45.38 47.06
CA LEU A 448 -1.21 45.73 48.08
C LEU A 448 -0.55 46.07 49.43
N ASP A 449 0.46 45.30 49.84
CA ASP A 449 1.25 45.58 51.07
C ASP A 449 1.98 46.92 51.00
N THR A 450 2.56 47.23 49.82
CA THR A 450 3.25 48.51 49.61
C THR A 450 2.28 49.67 49.65
N SER A 451 1.12 49.52 48.99
CA SER A 451 0.06 50.55 49.06
C SER A 451 -0.47 50.78 50.48
N THR A 452 -0.68 49.68 51.23
CA THR A 452 -1.18 49.72 52.61
C THR A 452 -0.15 50.37 53.56
N LYS A 453 1.13 50.03 53.37
CA LYS A 453 2.23 50.70 54.14
C LYS A 453 2.31 52.19 53.86
N PHE A 454 2.18 52.60 52.60
CA PHE A 454 2.17 53.95 52.21
C PHE A 454 1.01 54.73 52.89
N LEU A 455 -0.21 54.19 52.83
CA LEU A 455 -1.38 54.77 53.48
C LEU A 455 -1.20 54.92 55.02
N ARG A 456 -0.64 53.86 55.67
CA ARG A 456 -0.36 53.91 57.12
C ARG A 456 0.69 55.00 57.50
N ILE A 457 1.72 55.18 56.68
CA ILE A 457 2.73 56.22 56.91
C ILE A 457 2.10 57.63 56.81
N MET A 458 1.21 57.82 55.84
CA MET A 458 0.49 59.08 55.66
C MET A 458 -0.43 59.34 56.84
N ASP A 459 -1.16 58.33 57.31
CA ASP A 459 -2.04 58.45 58.48
C ASP A 459 -1.26 58.79 59.80
N MET A 460 -0.13 58.05 59.98
CA MET A 460 0.75 58.33 61.14
C MET A 460 1.40 59.75 61.14
N ALA A 461 1.60 60.35 59.96
CA ALA A 461 2.15 61.66 59.81
C ALA A 461 1.11 62.78 60.07
N SER A 462 -0.15 62.42 60.35
CA SER A 462 -1.29 63.30 60.55
C SER A 462 -1.42 64.40 59.46
N ILE A 463 -1.05 64.02 58.24
CA ILE A 463 -1.16 64.87 57.06
C ILE A 463 -2.47 64.55 56.35
N GLU A 464 -3.45 65.44 56.50
CA GLU A 464 -4.67 65.37 55.71
C GLU A 464 -4.34 65.81 54.28
N LEU A 465 -4.25 64.81 53.34
CA LEU A 465 -3.99 65.03 51.92
C LEU A 465 -5.19 64.55 51.09
N GLY A 466 -5.61 65.45 50.19
CA GLY A 466 -6.53 65.06 49.11
C GLY A 466 -5.81 65.12 47.77
N GLY A 467 -6.18 64.31 46.84
CA GLY A 467 -5.55 64.30 45.52
C GLY A 467 -6.53 63.96 44.36
N TYR A 468 -6.14 64.40 43.18
CA TYR A 468 -6.80 64.01 41.93
C TYR A 468 -5.79 63.67 40.88
N GLU A 469 -6.23 62.82 39.91
CA GLU A 469 -5.48 62.45 38.70
C GLU A 469 -6.38 62.63 37.50
N ILE A 470 -5.93 63.38 36.50
CA ILE A 470 -6.56 63.52 35.19
C ILE A 470 -5.64 62.88 34.17
N ARG A 471 -6.18 61.98 33.35
CA ARG A 471 -5.48 61.36 32.21
C ARG A 471 -6.08 61.84 30.89
N GLU A 472 -5.28 62.03 29.85
CA GLU A 472 -5.77 62.49 28.54
C GLU A 472 -6.68 61.47 27.86
N ASP A 473 -6.47 60.16 28.13
CA ASP A 473 -7.21 59.04 27.54
C ASP A 473 -8.51 58.68 28.30
N SER A 474 -8.83 59.40 29.42
CA SER A 474 -9.98 59.11 30.28
C SER A 474 -10.90 60.31 30.44
N ASP A 475 -12.19 60.06 30.25
CA ASP A 475 -13.25 61.04 30.53
C ASP A 475 -13.60 61.14 32.03
N LYS A 476 -13.02 60.26 32.88
CA LYS A 476 -13.20 60.28 34.34
C LYS A 476 -11.95 60.75 35.06
N VAL A 477 -12.15 61.59 36.07
CA VAL A 477 -11.10 62.05 36.95
C VAL A 477 -11.09 61.18 38.20
N PHE A 478 -9.92 60.64 38.54
CA PHE A 478 -9.75 59.99 39.84
C PHE A 478 -9.62 61.05 40.91
N VAL A 479 -10.40 60.92 41.99
CA VAL A 479 -10.38 61.88 43.12
C VAL A 479 -10.39 61.12 44.43
N THR A 480 -9.56 61.49 45.40
CA THR A 480 -9.59 60.85 46.73
C THR A 480 -10.82 61.29 47.53
N ASP A 481 -11.31 60.42 48.45
CA ASP A 481 -12.55 60.67 49.20
C ASP A 481 -12.61 61.98 49.97
N ASN A 482 -11.47 62.45 50.43
CA ASN A 482 -11.37 63.71 51.25
C ASN A 482 -11.07 64.98 50.42
N PHE A 483 -10.78 64.85 49.11
CA PHE A 483 -10.38 65.98 48.26
C PHE A 483 -11.42 67.10 48.25
N PHE A 484 -12.67 66.78 47.93
CA PHE A 484 -13.74 67.79 47.87
C PHE A 484 -14.11 68.37 49.27
N SER A 485 -14.07 67.53 50.31
CA SER A 485 -14.36 67.97 51.69
C SER A 485 -13.30 68.93 52.18
N MET A 486 -12.03 68.76 51.83
CA MET A 486 -10.96 69.67 52.16
C MET A 486 -11.12 71.03 51.49
N LEU A 487 -11.66 71.04 50.27
CA LEU A 487 -11.94 72.27 49.52
C LEU A 487 -13.28 72.93 49.90
N GLY A 488 -14.01 72.36 50.88
CA GLY A 488 -15.29 72.84 51.33
C GLY A 488 -16.47 72.60 50.42
N MET A 489 -16.33 71.65 49.53
CA MET A 489 -17.33 71.22 48.53
C MET A 489 -18.04 69.93 48.98
N GLN A 490 -18.97 70.04 49.92
CA GLN A 490 -19.62 68.85 50.55
C GLN A 490 -20.60 68.08 49.69
N ASP A 491 -21.05 68.66 48.56
CA ASP A 491 -22.04 68.04 47.67
C ASP A 491 -21.44 67.32 46.47
N ALA A 492 -20.11 67.24 46.33
CA ALA A 492 -19.44 66.54 45.23
C ALA A 492 -19.11 65.10 45.58
N ASN A 493 -19.59 64.16 44.79
CA ASN A 493 -19.31 62.74 44.97
C ASN A 493 -17.95 62.36 44.32
N PRO A 494 -16.95 61.91 45.08
CA PRO A 494 -15.62 61.60 44.54
C PRO A 494 -15.59 60.39 43.61
N ASN A 495 -16.61 59.51 43.63
CA ASN A 495 -16.61 58.27 42.88
C ASN A 495 -17.17 58.32 41.43
N ASP A 496 -17.75 59.46 41.04
CA ASP A 496 -18.31 59.67 39.70
C ASP A 496 -18.12 61.12 39.21
N VAL A 497 -16.87 61.47 38.95
CA VAL A 497 -16.49 62.81 38.50
C VAL A 497 -16.02 62.74 37.06
N THR A 498 -16.81 63.32 36.14
CA THR A 498 -16.37 63.51 34.75
C THR A 498 -15.39 64.71 34.68
N ARG A 499 -14.54 64.67 33.64
CA ARG A 499 -13.53 65.74 33.42
C ARG A 499 -14.19 67.14 33.34
N GLU A 500 -15.25 67.25 32.56
CA GLU A 500 -15.98 68.50 32.39
C GLU A 500 -16.55 69.00 33.71
N ARG A 501 -17.11 68.13 34.55
CA ARG A 501 -17.61 68.47 35.87
C ARG A 501 -16.51 68.89 36.84
N PHE A 502 -15.38 68.21 36.80
CA PHE A 502 -14.20 68.50 37.60
C PHE A 502 -13.65 69.90 37.27
N GLU A 503 -13.47 70.20 35.98
CA GLU A 503 -12.98 71.48 35.48
C GLU A 503 -13.90 72.62 35.94
N MET A 504 -15.23 72.48 35.84
CA MET A 504 -16.20 73.47 36.34
C MET A 504 -16.07 73.71 37.87
N LEU A 505 -15.93 72.63 38.66
CA LEU A 505 -15.77 72.75 40.13
C LEU A 505 -14.49 73.41 40.49
N MET A 506 -13.42 73.17 39.75
CA MET A 506 -12.12 73.81 39.99
C MET A 506 -12.11 75.32 39.57
N GLU A 507 -12.80 75.64 38.46
CA GLU A 507 -13.02 77.07 38.08
C GLU A 507 -13.86 77.84 39.11
N GLU A 508 -14.92 77.20 39.60
CA GLU A 508 -15.75 77.81 40.66
C GLU A 508 -14.94 78.03 41.93
N LEU A 509 -14.06 77.13 42.34
CA LEU A 509 -13.17 77.28 43.46
C LEU A 509 -12.24 78.48 43.30
N VAL A 510 -11.66 78.67 42.13
CA VAL A 510 -10.72 79.78 41.84
C VAL A 510 -11.45 81.09 41.81
N LEU A 511 -12.72 81.14 41.34
CA LEU A 511 -13.52 82.37 41.23
C LEU A 511 -14.14 82.86 42.58
N GLN A 512 -14.51 81.88 43.44
CA GLN A 512 -15.27 82.17 44.66
C GLN A 512 -14.43 82.31 45.94
N LYS A 513 -13.17 81.87 45.95
CA LYS A 513 -12.31 81.84 47.14
C LYS A 513 -11.13 82.77 47.01
N GLU A 514 -10.84 83.54 48.03
CA GLU A 514 -9.61 84.34 48.12
C GLU A 514 -8.38 83.44 48.08
N SER A 515 -7.45 83.67 47.17
CA SER A 515 -6.26 82.83 47.00
C SER A 515 -4.99 83.71 46.95
N PHE A 516 -3.91 83.21 47.51
CA PHE A 516 -2.56 83.78 47.33
C PHE A 516 -1.60 82.64 46.83
N SER A 517 -0.64 83.04 46.02
CA SER A 517 0.36 82.07 45.48
C SER A 517 1.63 82.10 46.34
N LEU A 518 2.18 80.95 46.63
CA LEU A 518 3.48 80.75 47.25
C LEU A 518 4.60 80.75 46.19
N GLN A 519 5.83 81.09 46.61
CA GLN A 519 6.99 81.15 45.71
C GLN A 519 7.34 79.75 45.06
N ASP A 520 6.83 78.65 45.61
CA ASP A 520 7.04 77.30 45.17
C ASP A 520 5.91 76.78 44.26
N GLY A 521 5.02 77.60 43.72
CA GLY A 521 3.98 77.30 42.78
C GLY A 521 2.69 76.72 43.37
N GLY A 522 2.59 76.60 44.68
CA GLY A 522 1.36 76.23 45.37
C GLY A 522 0.37 77.37 45.47
N ARG A 523 -0.92 77.14 45.24
CA ARG A 523 -1.99 78.13 45.51
C ARG A 523 -2.67 77.79 46.83
N VAL A 524 -2.78 78.76 47.71
CA VAL A 524 -3.45 78.63 49.02
C VAL A 524 -4.83 79.27 48.94
N PHE A 525 -5.85 78.53 49.24
CA PHE A 525 -7.25 78.96 49.26
C PHE A 525 -7.71 79.10 50.71
N THR A 526 -8.48 80.18 51.00
CA THR A 526 -9.13 80.35 52.28
C THR A 526 -10.53 79.82 52.27
N ILE A 527 -10.78 78.79 53.05
CA ILE A 527 -12.06 78.05 53.10
C ILE A 527 -12.78 78.44 54.41
N PRO A 528 -13.89 79.23 54.37
CA PRO A 528 -14.63 79.53 55.57
C PRO A 528 -15.32 78.31 56.16
N GLN A 529 -15.14 78.10 57.46
CA GLN A 529 -15.77 77.05 58.22
C GLN A 529 -17.11 77.46 58.82
N LYS A 530 -17.98 76.48 59.12
CA LYS A 530 -19.31 76.75 59.70
C LYS A 530 -19.26 77.36 61.08
N ASP A 531 -18.16 77.28 61.80
CA ASP A 531 -17.90 77.88 63.14
C ASP A 531 -17.32 79.27 63.07
N GLY A 532 -17.15 79.87 61.90
CA GLY A 532 -16.59 81.15 61.66
C GLY A 532 -15.06 81.20 61.62
N SER A 533 -14.38 80.07 61.72
CA SER A 533 -12.93 80.00 61.53
C SER A 533 -12.58 79.89 60.05
N GLU A 534 -11.31 80.20 59.73
CA GLU A 534 -10.78 80.07 58.38
C GLU A 534 -9.87 78.85 58.32
N ARG A 535 -10.06 78.00 57.28
CA ARG A 535 -9.16 76.88 56.92
C ARG A 535 -8.34 77.34 55.72
N PHE A 536 -7.03 77.10 55.76
CA PHE A 536 -6.13 77.38 54.65
C PHE A 536 -5.71 76.10 54.01
N VAL A 537 -6.01 75.91 52.69
CA VAL A 537 -5.75 74.70 51.96
C VAL A 537 -4.87 75.01 50.77
N MET A 538 -3.73 74.30 50.65
CA MET A 538 -2.78 74.47 49.58
C MET A 538 -3.01 73.45 48.50
N LEU A 539 -3.21 73.86 47.23
CA LEU A 539 -3.28 73.07 46.08
C LEU A 539 -1.98 73.13 45.27
N ARG A 540 -1.33 72.01 45.07
CA ARG A 540 -0.19 71.87 44.15
C ARG A 540 -0.62 71.00 42.96
N ILE A 541 -0.28 71.45 41.75
CA ILE A 541 -0.56 70.73 40.50
C ILE A 541 0.78 70.41 39.85
N THR A 542 0.95 69.13 39.54
CA THR A 542 2.11 68.60 38.80
C THR A 542 1.59 67.79 37.64
N GLY A 543 2.12 67.96 36.43
CA GLY A 543 1.73 67.19 35.27
C GLY A 543 2.84 67.12 34.22
N GLU A 544 3.06 65.99 33.63
CA GLU A 544 3.78 65.77 32.40
C GLU A 544 2.77 65.24 31.35
N ASP A 545 2.90 65.67 30.13
CA ASP A 545 2.09 65.57 28.89
C ASP A 545 0.85 64.68 28.84
N GLU A 546 0.75 63.57 29.60
CA GLU A 546 -0.37 62.65 29.56
C GLU A 546 -1.15 62.48 30.86
N VAL A 547 -0.57 62.94 32.01
CA VAL A 547 -1.19 62.74 33.32
C VAL A 547 -0.97 64.02 34.20
N GLN A 548 -2.06 64.63 34.64
CA GLN A 548 -2.04 65.70 35.56
C GLN A 548 -2.47 65.23 36.95
N VAL A 549 -1.63 65.45 37.95
CA VAL A 549 -1.91 65.15 39.37
C VAL A 549 -1.95 66.43 40.19
N GLY A 550 -3.02 66.58 40.94
CA GLY A 550 -3.12 67.65 41.91
C GLY A 550 -3.20 67.12 43.33
N LEU A 551 -2.49 67.76 44.23
CA LEU A 551 -2.45 67.43 45.63
C LEU A 551 -2.97 68.62 46.46
N VAL A 552 -3.88 68.36 47.40
CA VAL A 552 -4.46 69.29 48.33
C VAL A 552 -3.98 68.98 49.75
N GLU A 553 -3.41 69.96 50.46
CA GLU A 553 -2.87 69.81 51.80
C GLU A 553 -3.48 70.88 52.73
N ASP A 554 -3.87 70.50 53.93
CA ASP A 554 -4.27 71.49 54.96
C ASP A 554 -3.05 72.17 55.55
N VAL A 555 -2.92 73.45 55.26
CA VAL A 555 -1.80 74.27 55.73
C VAL A 555 -2.28 75.35 56.77
N THR A 556 -3.44 75.10 57.37
CA THR A 556 -4.04 76.08 58.33
C THR A 556 -3.10 76.37 59.44
N ALA A 557 -2.55 75.42 60.16
CA ALA A 557 -1.64 75.59 61.25
C ALA A 557 -0.38 76.37 60.84
N ALA A 558 0.23 76.03 59.73
CA ALA A 558 1.43 76.68 59.19
C ALA A 558 1.15 78.14 58.78
N THR A 559 -0.02 78.39 58.18
CA THR A 559 -0.40 79.75 57.73
C THR A 559 -0.76 80.66 58.89
N LEU A 560 -1.47 80.15 59.88
CA LEU A 560 -1.80 80.90 61.07
C LEU A 560 -0.54 81.24 61.90
N GLU A 561 0.36 80.26 62.04
CA GLU A 561 1.64 80.53 62.74
C GLU A 561 2.49 81.54 61.99
N ARG A 562 2.54 81.46 60.67
CA ARG A 562 3.22 82.46 59.84
C ARG A 562 2.60 83.86 60.02
N ARG A 563 1.28 83.98 59.96
CA ARG A 563 0.57 85.28 60.21
C ARG A 563 0.82 85.79 61.61
N ARG A 564 0.89 84.90 62.60
CA ARG A 564 1.22 85.27 63.97
C ARG A 564 2.64 85.82 64.07
N ILE A 565 3.61 85.17 63.49
CA ILE A 565 5.00 85.60 63.44
C ILE A 565 5.13 86.91 62.68
N GLU A 566 4.43 87.09 61.57
CA GLU A 566 4.38 88.35 60.82
C GLU A 566 3.76 89.47 61.66
N HIS A 567 2.68 89.15 62.37
CA HIS A 567 2.05 90.16 63.28
C HIS A 567 2.93 90.50 64.47
N GLU A 568 3.58 89.51 65.11
CA GLU A 568 4.55 89.74 66.18
C GLU A 568 5.81 90.48 65.71
N ARG A 569 6.19 90.32 64.45
CA ARG A 569 7.28 91.09 63.84
C ARG A 569 6.90 92.55 63.61
N ASP A 570 5.69 92.79 63.14
CA ASP A 570 5.24 94.10 62.68
C ASP A 570 4.61 94.93 63.80
N TYR A 571 4.08 94.28 64.86
CA TYR A 571 3.45 94.95 66.01
C TYR A 571 4.09 94.52 67.34
N ASP A 572 4.27 95.45 68.24
CA ASP A 572 4.72 95.22 69.63
C ASP A 572 3.56 94.58 70.43
N VAL A 573 3.78 93.37 71.01
CA VAL A 573 2.77 92.56 71.69
C VAL A 573 2.18 93.25 72.95
N LEU A 574 2.86 94.19 73.57
CA LEU A 574 2.43 94.87 74.78
C LEU A 574 1.69 96.23 74.53
N THR A 575 2.03 96.91 73.46
CA THR A 575 1.49 98.26 73.19
C THR A 575 0.52 98.30 71.99
N GLY A 576 0.46 97.21 71.13
CA GLY A 576 -0.38 97.17 69.92
C GLY A 576 0.04 98.20 68.83
N LEU A 577 1.18 98.86 68.95
CA LEU A 577 1.69 99.76 67.93
C LEU A 577 2.73 99.12 67.04
N TYR A 578 2.98 99.72 65.86
CA TYR A 578 3.98 99.19 64.91
C TYR A 578 5.36 99.10 65.56
N ASN A 579 5.97 97.97 65.40
CA ASN A 579 7.32 97.69 65.90
C ASN A 579 8.35 98.56 65.11
N ARG A 580 9.41 99.01 65.74
CA ARG A 580 10.41 99.92 65.15
C ARG A 580 11.13 99.44 63.90
N ARG A 581 10.85 98.15 63.44
CA ARG A 581 11.37 97.51 62.25
C ARG A 581 10.32 97.21 61.18
N ALA A 582 9.03 97.57 61.32
CA ALA A 582 7.96 97.44 60.33
C ALA A 582 7.85 98.68 59.38
#